data_2c9a551ab2e46b5d869dcd752750d2d3
#
_entry.id   2c9a551ab2e46b5d869dcd752750d2d3
#
_cell.length_a   1.000
_cell.length_b   1.000
_cell.length_c   1.000
_cell.angle_alpha   90.00
_cell.angle_beta   90.00
_cell.angle_gamma   90.00
#
_symmetry.space_group_name_H-M   'P 1'
#
loop_
_entity.id
_entity.type
_entity.pdbx_description
1 polymer ?
#
loop_
_entity_poly.entity_id
_entity_poly.type
_entity_poly.pdbx_seq_one_letter_code
_entity_poly.pdbx_strand_id
1 'polypeptide(L)'
;MRRFALILLLWPGFVAADEFQQLTGDEILMALAGKKLDYGEGITQTFDSNMQTQYFSGRPSSGRWAVRDDRYCSVWPPSDFWACYDVEQSGETIRFVDDSGNTTDGIYLK
;
A
#
# COMPACT_ATOMS: atom_id res chain seq x y z
N MET A 1 -6.46 -18.96 42.91
CA MET A 1 -6.42 -18.74 42.37
C MET A 1 -6.46 -18.48 41.51
N ARG A 2 -6.63 -18.27 41.13
CA ARG A 2 -6.59 -17.96 40.35
C ARG A 2 -6.14 -17.66 39.53
N ARG A 3 -5.97 -17.57 39.13
CA ARG A 3 -5.43 -17.32 38.30
C ARG A 3 -5.33 -17.37 37.34
N PHE A 4 -5.43 -17.43 36.94
CA PHE A 4 -5.26 -17.62 35.98
C PHE A 4 -5.35 -17.20 35.22
N ALA A 5 -5.46 -16.93 35.30
CA ALA A 5 -5.62 -16.65 34.54
C ALA A 5 -5.12 -16.09 33.82
N LEU A 6 -4.60 -15.63 33.78
CA LEU A 6 -4.11 -15.22 33.09
C LEU A 6 -3.84 -15.44 32.05
N ILE A 7 -3.59 -15.62 31.95
CA ILE A 7 -3.26 -16.09 31.19
C ILE A 7 -3.62 -15.90 29.99
N LEU A 8 -4.09 -15.83 29.56
CA LEU A 8 -4.62 -15.66 28.58
C LEU A 8 -4.29 -14.62 27.83
N LEU A 9 -3.93 -13.95 28.09
CA LEU A 9 -3.61 -12.82 27.71
C LEU A 9 -2.70 -12.71 26.61
N LEU A 10 -1.99 -13.47 26.25
CA LEU A 10 -0.96 -13.39 25.34
C LEU A 10 -1.34 -13.39 23.93
N TRP A 11 -2.39 -13.98 23.59
CA TRP A 11 -2.78 -14.15 22.25
C TRP A 11 -3.18 -12.90 21.56
N PRO A 12 -3.67 -11.88 22.17
CA PRO A 12 -4.19 -10.71 21.46
C PRO A 12 -3.19 -10.09 20.52
N GLY A 13 -1.94 -10.18 20.82
CA GLY A 13 -0.94 -9.59 19.98
C GLY A 13 -0.85 -10.21 18.61
N PHE A 14 -1.19 -11.47 18.48
CA PHE A 14 -1.08 -12.13 17.20
C PHE A 14 -2.14 -11.64 16.23
N VAL A 15 -3.33 -11.42 16.72
CA VAL A 15 -4.41 -11.03 15.87
C VAL A 15 -4.15 -9.66 15.26
N ALA A 16 -3.62 -8.74 16.04
CA ALA A 16 -3.38 -7.39 15.57
C ALA A 16 -2.38 -7.36 14.42
N ALA A 17 -1.46 -8.30 14.37
CA ALA A 17 -0.41 -8.28 13.37
C ALA A 17 -0.93 -8.51 11.98
N ASP A 18 -2.12 -9.11 11.83
CA ASP A 18 -2.64 -9.42 10.52
C ASP A 18 -3.64 -8.40 10.02
N GLU A 19 -3.92 -7.38 10.80
CA GLU A 19 -4.91 -6.40 10.41
C GLU A 19 -4.30 -5.31 9.56
N PHE A 20 -5.09 -4.86 8.57
CA PHE A 20 -4.71 -3.71 7.76
C PHE A 20 -5.30 -2.44 8.37
N GLN A 21 -4.50 -1.39 8.37
CA GLN A 21 -4.90 -0.07 8.85
C GLN A 21 -5.01 0.85 7.64
N GLN A 22 -6.14 1.55 7.52
CA GLN A 22 -6.28 2.53 6.44
C GLN A 22 -5.39 3.73 6.74
N LEU A 23 -4.71 4.22 5.71
CA LEU A 23 -3.76 5.32 5.85
C LEU A 23 -4.41 6.64 5.50
N THR A 24 -4.02 7.70 6.22
CA THR A 24 -4.35 9.07 5.85
C THR A 24 -3.44 9.52 4.72
N GLY A 25 -3.72 10.71 4.15
CA GLY A 25 -2.90 11.24 3.07
C GLY A 25 -1.43 11.39 3.46
N ASP A 26 -1.15 11.92 4.65
CA ASP A 26 0.23 12.06 5.10
C ASP A 26 0.89 10.70 5.27
N GLU A 27 0.15 9.73 5.77
CA GLU A 27 0.69 8.38 5.95
C GLU A 27 0.95 7.70 4.61
N ILE A 28 0.09 7.94 3.62
CA ILE A 28 0.30 7.40 2.27
C ILE A 28 1.59 7.96 1.70
N LEU A 29 1.80 9.26 1.83
CA LEU A 29 3.00 9.89 1.31
C LEU A 29 4.25 9.28 1.95
N MET A 30 4.24 9.10 3.26
CA MET A 30 5.37 8.51 3.95
C MET A 30 5.55 7.03 3.59
N ALA A 31 4.47 6.32 3.34
CA ALA A 31 4.56 4.90 3.03
C ALA A 31 5.07 4.63 1.61
N LEU A 32 4.85 5.55 0.68
CA LEU A 32 5.16 5.31 -0.73
C LEU A 32 6.34 6.09 -1.27
N ALA A 33 6.56 7.35 -0.85
CA ALA A 33 7.58 8.19 -1.47
C ALA A 33 8.98 7.58 -1.31
N GLY A 34 9.66 7.38 -2.43
CA GLY A 34 10.98 6.79 -2.45
C GLY A 34 11.00 5.29 -2.26
N LYS A 35 9.86 4.63 -2.34
CA LYS A 35 9.75 3.19 -2.09
C LYS A 35 9.51 2.42 -3.36
N LYS A 36 9.76 1.11 -3.27
CA LYS A 36 9.50 0.19 -4.36
C LYS A 36 8.70 -0.98 -3.81
N LEU A 37 7.64 -1.34 -4.51
CA LEU A 37 6.77 -2.45 -4.12
C LEU A 37 6.89 -3.58 -5.12
N ASP A 38 6.78 -4.79 -4.60
CA ASP A 38 6.74 -6.02 -5.38
C ASP A 38 5.33 -6.59 -5.29
N TYR A 39 4.66 -6.68 -6.43
CA TYR A 39 3.30 -7.21 -6.49
C TYR A 39 3.28 -8.71 -6.79
N GLY A 40 4.46 -9.33 -6.92
CA GLY A 40 4.55 -10.73 -7.26
C GLY A 40 4.76 -10.94 -8.75
N GLU A 41 5.25 -12.11 -9.11
CA GLU A 41 5.41 -12.55 -10.50
C GLU A 41 6.25 -11.60 -11.35
N GLY A 42 7.20 -10.91 -10.72
CA GLY A 42 8.07 -9.99 -11.44
C GLY A 42 7.47 -8.62 -11.68
N ILE A 43 6.32 -8.33 -11.12
CA ILE A 43 5.67 -7.03 -11.29
C ILE A 43 6.06 -6.12 -10.14
N THR A 44 6.61 -4.96 -10.45
CA THR A 44 7.08 -4.01 -9.43
C THR A 44 6.65 -2.60 -9.79
N GLN A 45 6.68 -1.72 -8.78
CA GLN A 45 6.37 -0.31 -9.00
C GLN A 45 7.20 0.54 -8.05
N THR A 46 7.76 1.64 -8.57
CA THR A 46 8.45 2.63 -7.76
C THR A 46 7.59 3.88 -7.66
N PHE A 47 7.73 4.57 -6.53
CA PHE A 47 7.00 5.81 -6.26
C PHE A 47 8.03 6.87 -5.91
N ASP A 48 8.44 7.64 -6.91
CA ASP A 48 9.52 8.60 -6.70
C ASP A 48 9.02 9.79 -5.89
N SER A 49 9.90 10.38 -5.09
CA SER A 49 9.51 11.50 -4.26
C SER A 49 9.19 12.74 -5.07
N ASN A 50 9.54 12.77 -6.37
CA ASN A 50 9.14 13.85 -7.27
C ASN A 50 7.79 13.59 -7.92
N MET A 51 7.01 12.63 -7.41
CA MET A 51 5.66 12.32 -7.87
C MET A 51 5.58 11.62 -9.21
N GLN A 52 6.68 11.00 -9.62
CA GLN A 52 6.67 10.11 -10.79
C GLN A 52 6.61 8.68 -10.31
N THR A 53 6.08 7.80 -11.15
CA THR A 53 5.97 6.39 -10.81
C THR A 53 6.32 5.56 -12.02
N GLN A 54 7.00 4.43 -11.78
CA GLN A 54 7.39 3.49 -12.83
C GLN A 54 6.78 2.15 -12.49
N TYR A 55 6.10 1.55 -13.45
CA TYR A 55 5.48 0.25 -13.28
C TYR A 55 6.15 -0.72 -14.25
N PHE A 56 6.58 -1.87 -13.74
CA PHE A 56 7.26 -2.86 -14.55
C PHE A 56 6.47 -4.16 -14.54
N SER A 57 6.05 -4.62 -15.70
CA SER A 57 5.35 -5.88 -15.87
C SER A 57 5.82 -6.46 -17.22
N GLY A 58 7.07 -6.94 -17.23
CA GLY A 58 7.70 -7.38 -18.46
C GLY A 58 8.27 -6.24 -19.28
N ARG A 59 7.73 -5.04 -19.13
CA ARG A 59 8.22 -3.82 -19.76
C ARG A 59 7.88 -2.64 -18.87
N PRO A 60 8.65 -1.56 -18.96
CA PRO A 60 8.41 -0.40 -18.12
C PRO A 60 7.28 0.47 -18.65
N SER A 61 6.55 1.07 -17.72
CA SER A 61 5.56 2.12 -18.00
C SER A 61 5.82 3.24 -17.03
N SER A 62 5.59 4.48 -17.45
CA SER A 62 5.82 5.65 -16.62
C SER A 62 4.52 6.40 -16.42
N GLY A 63 4.33 6.92 -15.20
CA GLY A 63 3.16 7.69 -14.88
C GLY A 63 3.48 8.72 -13.83
N ARG A 64 2.43 9.33 -13.31
CA ARG A 64 2.54 10.28 -12.20
C ARG A 64 1.59 9.86 -11.10
N TRP A 65 1.97 10.17 -9.85
CA TRP A 65 1.12 9.86 -8.71
C TRP A 65 0.97 11.09 -7.84
N ALA A 66 -0.06 11.06 -7.02
CA ALA A 66 -0.37 12.15 -6.11
C ALA A 66 -1.18 11.59 -4.96
N VAL A 67 -1.22 12.35 -3.86
CA VAL A 67 -2.10 12.04 -2.74
C VAL A 67 -3.18 13.11 -2.73
N ARG A 68 -4.43 12.69 -2.77
CA ARG A 68 -5.59 13.59 -2.79
C ARG A 68 -6.68 13.03 -1.90
N ASP A 69 -7.17 13.82 -0.97
CA ASP A 69 -8.31 13.43 -0.14
C ASP A 69 -8.07 12.09 0.55
N ASP A 70 -6.89 11.94 1.13
CA ASP A 70 -6.49 10.71 1.83
C ASP A 70 -6.53 9.48 0.93
N ARG A 71 -6.22 9.66 -0.37
CA ARG A 71 -6.16 8.56 -1.31
C ARG A 71 -4.90 8.68 -2.17
N TYR A 72 -4.45 7.55 -2.66
CA TYR A 72 -3.39 7.49 -3.67
C TYR A 72 -4.03 7.57 -5.03
N CYS A 73 -3.54 8.46 -5.90
CA CYS A 73 -4.07 8.62 -7.24
C CYS A 73 -2.93 8.53 -8.25
N SER A 74 -3.20 7.96 -9.42
CA SER A 74 -2.18 7.89 -10.46
C SER A 74 -2.79 8.08 -11.84
N VAL A 75 -1.95 8.54 -12.77
CA VAL A 75 -2.32 8.73 -14.16
C VAL A 75 -1.20 8.20 -15.03
N TRP A 76 -1.58 7.57 -16.14
CA TRP A 76 -0.64 6.85 -16.99
C TRP A 76 -0.78 7.32 -18.43
N PRO A 77 0.04 8.32 -18.86
CA PRO A 77 -0.05 8.83 -20.21
C PRO A 77 0.13 7.72 -21.25
N PRO A 78 -0.54 7.79 -22.40
CA PRO A 78 -1.24 8.98 -22.91
C PRO A 78 -2.63 9.20 -22.31
N SER A 79 -3.07 8.35 -21.40
CA SER A 79 -4.31 8.61 -20.69
C SER A 79 -4.16 9.83 -19.78
N ASP A 80 -5.22 10.63 -19.68
CA ASP A 80 -5.25 11.74 -18.73
C ASP A 80 -6.27 11.49 -17.61
N PHE A 81 -6.71 10.25 -17.48
CA PHE A 81 -7.66 9.86 -16.44
C PHE A 81 -6.91 9.45 -15.17
N TRP A 82 -7.19 10.16 -14.09
CA TRP A 82 -6.61 9.83 -12.78
C TRP A 82 -7.50 8.81 -12.08
N ALA A 83 -6.89 7.73 -11.61
CA ALA A 83 -7.60 6.73 -10.82
C ALA A 83 -7.08 6.80 -9.40
N CYS A 84 -7.99 6.70 -8.43
CA CYS A 84 -7.65 6.85 -7.02
C CYS A 84 -8.02 5.60 -6.24
N TYR A 85 -7.27 5.34 -5.18
CA TYR A 85 -7.39 4.14 -4.37
C TYR A 85 -7.24 4.50 -2.90
N ASP A 86 -8.01 3.84 -2.06
CA ASP A 86 -7.71 3.85 -0.65
C ASP A 86 -6.46 3.00 -0.43
N VAL A 87 -5.68 3.33 0.59
CA VAL A 87 -4.45 2.61 0.87
C VAL A 87 -4.49 2.11 2.30
N GLU A 88 -4.14 0.84 2.47
CA GLU A 88 -4.07 0.20 3.76
C GLU A 88 -2.70 -0.42 3.94
N GLN A 89 -2.28 -0.59 5.17
CA GLN A 89 -0.97 -1.16 5.45
C GLN A 89 -1.05 -2.16 6.59
N SER A 90 -0.33 -3.26 6.44
CA SER A 90 -0.11 -4.24 7.49
C SER A 90 1.34 -4.68 7.40
N GLY A 91 2.17 -4.24 8.35
CA GLY A 91 3.60 -4.55 8.31
C GLY A 91 4.24 -4.05 7.04
N GLU A 92 4.87 -4.95 6.30
CA GLU A 92 5.56 -4.61 5.05
C GLU A 92 4.66 -4.67 3.82
N THR A 93 3.36 -4.89 4.01
CA THR A 93 2.42 -5.02 2.90
C THR A 93 1.58 -3.77 2.77
N ILE A 94 1.53 -3.24 1.56
CA ILE A 94 0.67 -2.11 1.20
C ILE A 94 -0.46 -2.65 0.33
N ARG A 95 -1.68 -2.26 0.64
CA ARG A 95 -2.86 -2.68 -0.11
C ARG A 95 -3.55 -1.48 -0.72
N PHE A 96 -3.77 -1.54 -2.03
CA PHE A 96 -4.55 -0.53 -2.75
C PHE A 96 -5.95 -1.10 -2.95
N VAL A 97 -6.97 -0.30 -2.65
CA VAL A 97 -8.36 -0.71 -2.77
C VAL A 97 -9.06 0.25 -3.72
N ASP A 98 -9.56 -0.28 -4.84
CA ASP A 98 -10.23 0.57 -5.83
C ASP A 98 -11.70 0.80 -5.44
N ASP A 99 -12.40 1.57 -6.26
CA ASP A 99 -13.77 1.97 -5.94
C ASP A 99 -14.75 0.78 -5.97
N SER A 100 -14.37 -0.31 -6.60
CA SER A 100 -15.20 -1.51 -6.64
C SER A 100 -14.87 -2.48 -5.51
N GLY A 101 -13.88 -2.14 -4.68
CA GLY A 101 -13.46 -3.01 -3.59
C GLY A 101 -12.41 -4.03 -3.97
N ASN A 102 -11.91 -4.00 -5.22
CA ASN A 102 -10.82 -4.88 -5.61
C ASN A 102 -9.53 -4.42 -4.96
N THR A 103 -8.68 -5.37 -4.59
CA THR A 103 -7.45 -5.07 -3.87
C THR A 103 -6.22 -5.52 -4.64
N THR A 104 -5.13 -4.79 -4.46
CA THR A 104 -3.81 -5.15 -4.98
C THR A 104 -2.82 -4.98 -3.85
N ASP A 105 -2.10 -6.03 -3.53
CA ASP A 105 -1.14 -6.02 -2.43
C ASP A 105 0.28 -6.00 -2.96
N GLY A 106 1.11 -5.14 -2.38
CA GLY A 106 2.52 -5.06 -2.69
C GLY A 106 3.35 -5.13 -1.42
N ILE A 107 4.52 -5.73 -1.52
CA ILE A 107 5.44 -5.85 -0.40
C ILE A 107 6.66 -5.01 -0.68
N TYR A 108 7.15 -4.29 0.33
CA TYR A 108 8.33 -3.45 0.15
C TYR A 108 9.53 -4.26 -0.31
N LEU A 109 10.22 -3.74 -1.31
CA LEU A 109 11.52 -4.25 -1.73
C LEU A 109 12.62 -3.43 -1.09
N LYS A 110 13.64 -4.12 -0.63
CA LYS A 110 14.78 -3.47 0.01
C LYS A 110 15.85 -3.03 -0.97
#